data_b0bd5dd9c49c0f9ff9fc42518f922e6d
#
_entry.id   b0bd5dd9c49c0f9ff9fc42518f922e6d
#
_cell.length_a   1.000
_cell.length_b   1.000
_cell.length_c   1.000
_cell.angle_alpha   90.00
_cell.angle_beta   90.00
_cell.angle_gamma   90.00
#
_symmetry.space_group_name_H-M   'P 1'
#
loop_
_entity.id
_entity.type
_entity.pdbx_description
1 polymer ?
#
loop_
_entity_poly.entity_id
_entity_poly.type
_entity_poly.pdbx_seq_one_letter_code
_entity_poly.pdbx_strand_id
1 'polypeptide(L)'
;MPWLLWMLGAFLLGLLLGWLLKQLFGGSGDGDQIDYSGKIRGLEADLAACRKEKTGLVAAATAMAATTKIDDSVKDDYTKVEGIGPKIKELLNKDGLWSFKQLSEASVDRMQKVLDAAGPAYKVHNPKTWAEQALMAHEGKWDALKKWQDELLGGL
;
A
#
# COMPACT_ATOMS: atom_id res chain seq x y z
N MET A 1 -23.41 -23.86 -79.25
CA MET A 1 -23.14 -23.03 -78.07
C MET A 1 -22.53 -23.88 -76.96
N PRO A 2 -21.37 -24.51 -77.14
CA PRO A 2 -20.80 -25.46 -76.12
C PRO A 2 -20.10 -24.74 -74.95
N TRP A 3 -19.76 -23.45 -75.12
CA TRP A 3 -19.02 -22.70 -74.09
C TRP A 3 -19.84 -22.37 -72.86
N LEU A 4 -21.16 -22.22 -72.99
CA LEU A 4 -22.07 -21.98 -71.83
C LEU A 4 -22.15 -23.19 -70.93
N LEU A 5 -22.13 -24.39 -71.45
CA LEU A 5 -22.10 -25.62 -70.64
C LEU A 5 -20.78 -25.77 -69.86
N TRP A 6 -19.69 -25.30 -70.49
CA TRP A 6 -18.39 -25.32 -69.88
C TRP A 6 -18.30 -24.31 -68.70
N MET A 7 -18.88 -23.08 -68.90
CA MET A 7 -18.94 -22.10 -67.83
C MET A 7 -19.83 -22.52 -66.68
N LEU A 8 -20.97 -23.18 -66.95
CA LEU A 8 -21.88 -23.71 -65.95
C LEU A 8 -21.23 -24.84 -65.16
N GLY A 9 -20.47 -25.72 -65.82
CA GLY A 9 -19.70 -26.77 -65.14
C GLY A 9 -18.61 -26.24 -64.25
N ALA A 10 -17.85 -25.24 -64.68
CA ALA A 10 -16.82 -24.57 -63.88
C ALA A 10 -17.40 -23.88 -62.64
N PHE A 11 -18.56 -23.22 -62.81
CA PHE A 11 -19.26 -22.55 -61.71
C PHE A 11 -19.78 -23.53 -60.65
N LEU A 12 -20.38 -24.64 -61.06
CA LEU A 12 -20.84 -25.70 -60.17
C LEU A 12 -19.67 -26.38 -59.46
N LEU A 13 -18.56 -26.61 -60.16
CA LEU A 13 -17.34 -27.17 -59.54
C LEU A 13 -16.76 -26.23 -58.48
N GLY A 14 -16.77 -24.90 -58.74
CA GLY A 14 -16.35 -23.88 -57.78
C GLY A 14 -17.23 -23.84 -56.51
N LEU A 15 -18.53 -23.94 -56.67
CA LEU A 15 -19.45 -24.01 -55.55
C LEU A 15 -19.27 -25.28 -54.71
N LEU A 16 -19.08 -26.44 -55.38
CA LEU A 16 -18.79 -27.72 -54.72
C LEU A 16 -17.47 -27.67 -53.94
N LEU A 17 -16.41 -27.16 -54.59
CA LEU A 17 -15.12 -26.99 -53.95
C LEU A 17 -15.19 -26.01 -52.74
N GLY A 18 -15.88 -24.91 -52.89
CA GLY A 18 -16.11 -23.95 -51.81
C GLY A 18 -16.88 -24.55 -50.62
N TRP A 19 -17.91 -25.36 -50.93
CA TRP A 19 -18.68 -26.05 -49.92
C TRP A 19 -17.86 -27.16 -49.22
N LEU A 20 -17.05 -27.88 -49.97
CA LEU A 20 -16.15 -28.95 -49.44
C LEU A 20 -15.01 -28.32 -48.60
N LEU A 21 -14.44 -27.21 -49.02
CA LEU A 21 -13.45 -26.44 -48.26
C LEU A 21 -14.08 -25.93 -46.97
N LYS A 22 -15.30 -25.43 -46.99
CA LYS A 22 -16.02 -24.99 -45.80
C LYS A 22 -16.25 -26.16 -44.83
N GLN A 23 -16.52 -27.37 -45.31
CA GLN A 23 -16.70 -28.56 -44.48
C GLN A 23 -15.38 -29.11 -43.94
N LEU A 24 -14.28 -29.02 -44.69
CA LEU A 24 -12.97 -29.50 -44.29
C LEU A 24 -12.20 -28.51 -43.42
N PHE A 25 -12.36 -27.19 -43.66
CA PHE A 25 -11.66 -26.14 -42.95
C PHE A 25 -12.58 -25.27 -42.10
N GLY A 26 -13.91 -25.40 -42.24
CA GLY A 26 -14.91 -24.81 -41.39
C GLY A 26 -15.15 -25.68 -40.18
N GLY A 27 -14.09 -26.25 -39.59
CA GLY A 27 -14.14 -26.76 -38.25
C GLY A 27 -14.58 -25.62 -37.34
N SER A 28 -15.64 -25.86 -36.58
CA SER A 28 -16.13 -25.02 -35.52
C SER A 28 -14.97 -24.38 -34.81
N GLY A 29 -14.70 -23.13 -35.13
CA GLY A 29 -14.01 -22.27 -34.20
C GLY A 29 -14.94 -22.04 -33.02
N ASP A 30 -15.20 -23.07 -32.28
CA ASP A 30 -15.50 -23.00 -30.88
C ASP A 30 -14.16 -22.60 -30.25
N GLY A 31 -13.75 -21.38 -30.56
CA GLY A 31 -12.76 -20.70 -29.77
C GLY A 31 -13.37 -20.69 -28.38
N ASP A 32 -12.78 -21.48 -27.52
CA ASP A 32 -12.92 -21.40 -26.08
C ASP A 32 -12.68 -19.92 -25.72
N GLN A 33 -13.69 -19.11 -25.95
CA GLN A 33 -13.74 -17.75 -25.41
C GLN A 33 -13.88 -17.99 -23.91
N ILE A 34 -12.70 -18.15 -23.28
CA ILE A 34 -12.61 -18.08 -21.83
C ILE A 34 -13.38 -16.83 -21.45
N ASP A 35 -14.55 -17.02 -20.88
CA ASP A 35 -15.42 -15.91 -20.46
C ASP A 35 -14.73 -15.16 -19.33
N TYR A 36 -13.85 -14.25 -19.71
CA TYR A 36 -13.16 -13.36 -18.78
C TYR A 36 -14.12 -12.40 -18.09
N SER A 37 -15.34 -12.21 -18.62
CA SER A 37 -16.33 -11.30 -18.03
C SER A 37 -16.82 -11.78 -16.67
N GLY A 38 -16.99 -13.09 -16.50
CA GLY A 38 -17.29 -13.69 -15.18
C GLY A 38 -16.13 -13.50 -14.18
N LYS A 39 -14.91 -13.69 -14.66
CA LYS A 39 -13.71 -13.55 -13.84
C LYS A 39 -13.42 -12.09 -13.47
N ILE A 40 -13.66 -11.17 -14.40
CA ILE A 40 -13.54 -9.72 -14.15
C ILE A 40 -14.58 -9.27 -13.11
N ARG A 41 -15.85 -9.67 -13.25
CA ARG A 41 -16.91 -9.38 -12.24
C ARG A 41 -16.59 -9.95 -10.87
N GLY A 42 -16.01 -11.16 -10.80
CA GLY A 42 -15.58 -11.76 -9.54
C GLY A 42 -14.47 -10.92 -8.89
N LEU A 43 -13.44 -10.55 -9.63
CA LEU A 43 -12.35 -9.72 -9.13
C LEU A 43 -12.81 -8.31 -8.74
N GLU A 44 -13.74 -7.71 -9.47
CA GLU A 44 -14.32 -6.41 -9.12
C GLU A 44 -15.15 -6.49 -7.83
N ALA A 45 -15.90 -7.57 -7.63
CA ALA A 45 -16.64 -7.83 -6.39
C ALA A 45 -15.70 -8.02 -5.20
N ASP A 46 -14.62 -8.79 -5.36
CA ASP A 46 -13.61 -9.00 -4.34
C ASP A 46 -12.86 -7.71 -4.00
N LEU A 47 -12.57 -6.89 -5.01
CA LEU A 47 -11.93 -5.57 -4.85
C LEU A 47 -12.86 -4.60 -4.12
N ALA A 48 -14.16 -4.63 -4.42
CA ALA A 48 -15.17 -3.82 -3.74
C ALA A 48 -15.36 -4.26 -2.28
N ALA A 49 -15.34 -5.57 -2.01
CA ALA A 49 -15.40 -6.13 -0.67
C ALA A 49 -14.17 -5.75 0.16
N CYS A 50 -12.97 -5.92 -0.38
CA CYS A 50 -11.71 -5.53 0.26
C CYS A 50 -11.63 -4.01 0.51
N ARG A 51 -12.14 -3.18 -0.42
CA ARG A 51 -12.23 -1.73 -0.24
C ARG A 51 -13.21 -1.33 0.86
N LYS A 52 -14.34 -2.03 0.99
CA LYS A 52 -15.31 -1.83 2.07
C LYS A 52 -14.75 -2.22 3.44
N GLU A 53 -14.04 -3.32 3.51
CA GLU A 53 -13.37 -3.78 4.72
C GLU A 53 -12.27 -2.79 5.14
N LYS A 54 -11.45 -2.33 4.20
CA LYS A 54 -10.43 -1.30 4.45
C LYS A 54 -11.04 0.03 4.93
N THR A 55 -12.15 0.48 4.34
CA THR A 55 -12.86 1.69 4.81
C THR A 55 -13.49 1.50 6.19
N GLY A 56 -13.99 0.32 6.50
CA GLY A 56 -14.48 -0.02 7.84
C GLY A 56 -13.38 0.00 8.90
N LEU A 57 -12.22 -0.60 8.58
CA LEU A 57 -11.04 -0.59 9.45
C LEU A 57 -10.47 0.81 9.65
N VAL A 58 -10.42 1.63 8.59
CA VAL A 58 -9.96 3.03 8.69
C VAL A 58 -10.95 3.86 9.52
N ALA A 59 -12.26 3.68 9.33
CA ALA A 59 -13.27 4.36 10.14
C ALA A 59 -13.23 3.93 11.61
N ALA A 60 -13.03 2.64 11.90
CA ALA A 60 -12.84 2.13 13.25
C ALA A 60 -11.55 2.64 13.90
N ALA A 61 -10.45 2.68 13.14
CA ALA A 61 -9.17 3.25 13.60
C ALA A 61 -9.28 4.75 13.86
N THR A 62 -10.02 5.49 13.02
CA THR A 62 -10.25 6.93 13.22
C THR A 62 -11.17 7.19 14.42
N ALA A 63 -12.19 6.34 14.63
CA ALA A 63 -13.07 6.43 15.80
C ALA A 63 -12.31 6.08 17.10
N MET A 64 -11.43 5.07 17.08
CA MET A 64 -10.55 4.76 18.21
C MET A 64 -9.56 5.89 18.49
N ALA A 65 -8.98 6.50 17.45
CA ALA A 65 -8.09 7.66 17.61
C ALA A 65 -8.83 8.90 18.18
N ALA A 66 -10.12 9.06 17.86
CA ALA A 66 -10.94 10.15 18.39
C ALA A 66 -11.42 9.94 19.83
N THR A 67 -11.38 8.69 20.33
CA THR A 67 -11.88 8.36 21.68
C THR A 67 -10.77 8.29 22.71
N THR A 68 -9.50 8.29 22.31
CA THR A 68 -8.39 8.46 23.23
C THR A 68 -8.34 9.93 23.65
N LYS A 69 -9.13 10.32 24.64
CA LYS A 69 -8.79 11.46 25.48
C LYS A 69 -7.40 11.15 26.03
N ILE A 70 -6.40 11.77 25.41
CA ILE A 70 -5.02 11.74 25.92
C ILE A 70 -5.12 12.38 27.28
N ASP A 71 -4.96 11.59 28.33
CA ASP A 71 -4.81 12.10 29.67
C ASP A 71 -3.57 13.02 29.62
N ASP A 72 -3.80 14.32 29.81
CA ASP A 72 -2.79 15.37 29.76
C ASP A 72 -1.68 15.18 30.82
N SER A 73 -1.86 14.18 31.71
CA SER A 73 -0.91 13.76 32.74
C SER A 73 0.27 12.92 32.21
N VAL A 74 0.20 12.43 30.94
CA VAL A 74 1.24 11.55 30.35
C VAL A 74 1.95 12.28 29.19
N LYS A 75 2.56 13.42 29.51
CA LYS A 75 3.47 14.10 28.58
C LYS A 75 4.90 13.69 28.91
N ASP A 76 5.42 12.77 28.12
CA ASP A 76 6.78 12.31 28.29
C ASP A 76 7.80 13.33 27.73
N ASP A 77 9.00 13.28 28.30
CA ASP A 77 10.08 14.15 27.86
C ASP A 77 10.91 13.48 26.75
N TYR A 78 10.57 13.75 25.51
CA TYR A 78 11.26 13.22 24.33
C TYR A 78 12.72 13.67 24.18
N THR A 79 13.17 14.69 24.94
CA THR A 79 14.58 15.10 24.90
C THR A 79 15.54 14.03 25.44
N LYS A 80 15.00 12.97 26.06
CA LYS A 80 15.75 11.78 26.45
C LYS A 80 16.04 10.82 25.29
N VAL A 81 15.35 11.01 24.16
CA VAL A 81 15.59 10.25 22.92
C VAL A 81 16.66 11.00 22.12
N GLU A 82 17.74 10.29 21.78
CA GLU A 82 18.83 10.88 21.02
C GLU A 82 18.35 11.37 19.64
N GLY A 83 18.74 12.59 19.29
CA GLY A 83 18.30 13.25 18.05
C GLY A 83 17.01 14.05 18.19
N ILE A 84 16.31 14.01 19.33
CA ILE A 84 15.12 14.81 19.59
C ILE A 84 15.44 15.98 20.53
N GLY A 85 15.60 17.16 19.94
CA GLY A 85 15.71 18.41 20.69
C GLY A 85 14.35 19.01 21.07
N PRO A 86 14.34 20.10 21.88
CA PRO A 86 13.10 20.74 22.34
C PRO A 86 12.16 21.13 21.18
N LYS A 87 12.70 21.59 20.07
CA LYS A 87 11.91 21.99 18.90
C LYS A 87 11.25 20.80 18.19
N ILE A 88 11.98 19.71 18.05
CA ILE A 88 11.43 18.47 17.45
C ILE A 88 10.36 17.86 18.36
N LYS A 89 10.58 17.88 19.69
CA LYS A 89 9.55 17.52 20.69
C LYS A 89 8.26 18.32 20.48
N GLU A 90 8.34 19.66 20.33
CA GLU A 90 7.18 20.51 20.07
C GLU A 90 6.45 20.13 18.77
N LEU A 91 7.20 19.78 17.71
CA LEU A 91 6.64 19.36 16.42
C LEU A 91 5.90 18.02 16.53
N LEU A 92 6.51 17.03 17.19
CA LEU A 92 5.89 15.74 17.44
C LEU A 92 4.64 15.86 18.31
N ASN A 93 4.67 16.72 19.34
CA ASN A 93 3.51 17.00 20.17
C ASN A 93 2.37 17.65 19.39
N LYS A 94 2.67 18.56 18.46
CA LYS A 94 1.66 19.15 17.55
C LYS A 94 1.03 18.12 16.61
N ASP A 95 1.77 17.07 16.25
CA ASP A 95 1.26 15.94 15.45
C ASP A 95 0.48 14.91 16.30
N GLY A 96 0.32 15.18 17.62
CA GLY A 96 -0.45 14.34 18.52
C GLY A 96 0.34 13.21 19.18
N LEU A 97 1.67 13.25 19.10
CA LEU A 97 2.56 12.32 19.82
C LEU A 97 2.99 12.96 21.14
N TRP A 98 2.52 12.40 22.27
CA TRP A 98 2.74 12.97 23.61
C TRP A 98 3.49 12.03 24.55
N SER A 99 3.41 10.70 24.32
CA SER A 99 4.02 9.69 25.19
C SER A 99 5.06 8.84 24.46
N PHE A 100 6.02 8.29 25.19
CA PHE A 100 7.00 7.35 24.65
C PHE A 100 6.33 6.17 23.95
N LYS A 101 5.22 5.68 24.49
CA LYS A 101 4.43 4.61 23.84
C LYS A 101 3.96 5.02 22.45
N GLN A 102 3.35 6.20 22.33
CA GLN A 102 2.87 6.69 21.03
C GLN A 102 4.02 6.90 20.05
N LEU A 103 5.17 7.39 20.53
CA LEU A 103 6.35 7.58 19.70
C LEU A 103 6.94 6.24 19.23
N SER A 104 6.93 5.20 20.08
CA SER A 104 7.41 3.86 19.74
C SER A 104 6.52 3.15 18.71
N GLU A 105 5.23 3.45 18.70
CA GLU A 105 4.26 2.91 17.75
C GLU A 105 4.18 3.73 16.43
N ALA A 106 4.79 4.91 16.40
CA ALA A 106 4.80 5.78 15.24
C ALA A 106 5.75 5.26 14.16
N SER A 107 5.29 5.27 12.90
CA SER A 107 6.14 4.90 11.78
C SER A 107 7.22 5.96 11.53
N VAL A 108 8.38 5.52 11.05
CA VAL A 108 9.48 6.41 10.62
C VAL A 108 8.99 7.42 9.58
N ASP A 109 8.14 6.99 8.64
CA ASP A 109 7.57 7.85 7.60
C ASP A 109 6.68 8.96 8.18
N ARG A 110 5.91 8.68 9.25
CA ARG A 110 5.11 9.69 9.94
C ARG A 110 6.01 10.74 10.59
N MET A 111 7.02 10.30 11.33
CA MET A 111 7.97 11.19 11.97
C MET A 111 8.74 12.02 10.94
N GLN A 112 9.15 11.42 9.83
CA GLN A 112 9.84 12.13 8.75
C GLN A 112 8.94 13.20 8.11
N LYS A 113 7.66 12.91 7.86
CA LYS A 113 6.70 13.90 7.35
C LYS A 113 6.55 15.10 8.27
N VAL A 114 6.56 14.90 9.58
CA VAL A 114 6.53 15.99 10.58
C VAL A 114 7.76 16.87 10.44
N LEU A 115 8.94 16.27 10.28
CA LEU A 115 10.20 17.01 10.07
C LEU A 115 10.22 17.76 8.74
N ASP A 116 9.75 17.11 7.67
CA ASP A 116 9.70 17.69 6.32
C ASP A 116 8.75 18.91 6.27
N ALA A 117 7.60 18.82 6.94
CA ALA A 117 6.66 19.90 7.05
C ALA A 117 7.19 21.09 7.86
N ALA A 118 8.11 20.83 8.80
CA ALA A 118 8.72 21.87 9.62
C ALA A 118 9.82 22.67 8.90
N GLY A 119 10.30 22.17 7.76
CA GLY A 119 11.21 22.87 6.87
C GLY A 119 12.62 22.27 6.75
N PRO A 120 13.49 22.87 5.92
CA PRO A 120 14.78 22.29 5.55
C PRO A 120 15.72 22.03 6.72
N ALA A 121 15.66 22.87 7.76
CA ALA A 121 16.52 22.74 8.95
C ALA A 121 16.26 21.43 9.71
N TYR A 122 15.08 20.85 9.59
CA TYR A 122 14.70 19.63 10.30
C TYR A 122 14.89 18.34 9.46
N LYS A 123 15.03 18.46 8.15
CA LYS A 123 15.25 17.31 7.23
C LYS A 123 16.55 16.54 7.46
N VAL A 124 17.51 17.17 8.12
CA VAL A 124 18.80 16.55 8.45
C VAL A 124 18.68 15.52 9.58
N HIS A 125 17.59 15.58 10.34
CA HIS A 125 17.37 14.64 11.43
C HIS A 125 16.79 13.32 10.90
N ASN A 126 17.31 12.21 11.43
CA ASN A 126 16.94 10.86 10.99
C ASN A 126 16.14 10.16 12.09
N PRO A 127 14.81 9.96 11.91
CA PRO A 127 13.97 9.37 12.95
C PRO A 127 14.02 7.83 13.04
N LYS A 128 14.94 7.16 12.33
CA LYS A 128 14.97 5.70 12.25
C LYS A 128 15.09 4.99 13.60
N THR A 129 15.82 5.58 14.54
CA THR A 129 16.07 4.99 15.86
C THR A 129 15.11 5.50 16.95
N TRP A 130 14.29 6.51 16.65
CA TRP A 130 13.47 7.16 17.68
C TRP A 130 12.41 6.25 18.27
N ALA A 131 11.77 5.41 17.43
CA ALA A 131 10.75 4.47 17.89
C ALA A 131 11.32 3.42 18.85
N GLU A 132 12.49 2.86 18.55
CA GLU A 132 13.16 1.87 19.39
C GLU A 132 13.64 2.48 20.69
N GLN A 133 14.23 3.68 20.65
CA GLN A 133 14.63 4.42 21.85
C GLN A 133 13.42 4.76 22.72
N ALA A 134 12.32 5.18 22.12
CA ALA A 134 11.08 5.48 22.84
C ALA A 134 10.48 4.21 23.47
N LEU A 135 10.60 3.04 22.82
CA LEU A 135 10.17 1.78 23.40
C LEU A 135 10.95 1.44 24.66
N MET A 136 12.29 1.57 24.62
CA MET A 136 13.14 1.36 25.79
C MET A 136 12.79 2.33 26.93
N ALA A 137 12.55 3.60 26.61
CA ALA A 137 12.14 4.62 27.55
C ALA A 137 10.76 4.31 28.18
N HIS A 138 9.80 3.85 27.36
CA HIS A 138 8.48 3.43 27.83
C HIS A 138 8.55 2.24 28.79
N GLU A 139 9.42 1.28 28.50
CA GLU A 139 9.66 0.10 29.34
C GLU A 139 10.52 0.39 30.59
N GLY A 140 10.98 1.63 30.75
CA GLY A 140 11.85 2.02 31.86
C GLY A 140 13.28 1.49 31.81
N LYS A 141 13.72 1.01 30.66
CA LYS A 141 15.06 0.43 30.42
C LYS A 141 16.12 1.52 30.16
N TRP A 142 16.25 2.46 31.10
CA TRP A 142 17.09 3.64 30.97
C TRP A 142 18.59 3.32 30.78
N ASP A 143 19.10 2.32 31.49
CA ASP A 143 20.52 1.93 31.40
C ASP A 143 20.84 1.33 30.02
N ALA A 144 19.94 0.50 29.49
CA ALA A 144 20.09 -0.07 28.16
C ALA A 144 19.99 1.01 27.08
N LEU A 145 19.05 1.95 27.24
CA LEU A 145 18.90 3.09 26.35
C LEU A 145 20.17 3.94 26.32
N LYS A 146 20.70 4.27 27.49
CA LYS A 146 21.91 5.07 27.59
C LYS A 146 23.11 4.38 26.95
N LYS A 147 23.31 3.09 27.24
CA LYS A 147 24.39 2.30 26.63
C LYS A 147 24.28 2.31 25.10
N TRP A 148 23.07 2.13 24.58
CA TRP A 148 22.83 2.13 23.13
C TRP A 148 23.09 3.52 22.49
N GLN A 149 22.68 4.60 23.19
CA GLN A 149 22.96 5.97 22.76
C GLN A 149 24.49 6.26 22.74
N ASP A 150 25.21 5.80 23.76
CA ASP A 150 26.68 5.94 23.83
C ASP A 150 27.36 5.17 22.66
N GLU A 151 26.82 4.00 22.27
CA GLU A 151 27.30 3.23 21.11
C GLU A 151 27.01 3.95 19.79
N LEU A 152 25.84 4.59 19.65
CA LEU A 152 25.49 5.37 18.46
C LEU A 152 26.40 6.61 18.29
N LEU A 153 26.74 7.28 19.37
CA LEU A 153 27.63 8.45 19.37
C LEU A 153 29.10 8.07 19.22
N GLY A 154 29.50 6.90 19.72
CA GLY A 154 30.88 6.39 19.66
C GLY A 154 31.26 5.79 18.30
N GLY A 155 30.31 5.60 17.41
CA GLY A 155 30.50 5.07 16.04
C GLY A 155 30.67 6.11 14.95
N LEU A 156 30.84 7.40 15.31
CA LEU A 156 31.17 8.51 14.38
C LEU A 156 32.65 8.80 14.35
#